data_069e799fb5007f510ab00d6bd8db992a
#
_entry.id   069e799fb5007f510ab00d6bd8db992a
#
_cell.length_a   1.000
_cell.length_b   1.000
_cell.length_c   1.000
_cell.angle_alpha   90.00
_cell.angle_beta   90.00
_cell.angle_gamma   90.00
#
_symmetry.space_group_name_H-M   'P 1'
#
loop_
_entity.id
_entity.type
_entity.pdbx_description
1 polymer ?
#
loop_
_entity_poly.entity_id
_entity_poly.type
_entity_poly.pdbx_seq_one_letter_code
_entity_poly.pdbx_strand_id
1 'polypeptide(L)'
;VWQSLVALVVCTWLAVAAVWLGADMGIAAVKLQWLEVSSGLLRWLARAEFVRAWFGYVALAVLAVATLAALVSGWLPRRRRLASAKVAAVERRLLVADLQRGRRAVWQGALVFVFALATALFWDLVASQPPALSAATPVMLAADDVVHLPIADLKLKDGDLHRFAWVSEEGKVVRFFVIDRFPGEWSPAVVFDACLLCGDTGYAMQGDQVVCVACGVRLFRPNVGKSGGCNPVPIEGWSQAGGEILVPRKALEAGLNFFKAVVELEVIDP
;
A
#
# COMPACT_ATOMS: atom_id res chain seq x y z
N VAL A 1 18.52 36.64 -0.12
CA VAL A 1 18.16 35.51 0.78
C VAL A 1 16.77 34.95 0.47
N TRP A 2 15.70 35.77 0.37
CA TRP A 2 14.35 35.28 0.11
C TRP A 2 14.21 34.60 -1.28
N GLN A 3 14.73 35.23 -2.32
CA GLN A 3 14.71 34.65 -3.67
C GLN A 3 15.47 33.33 -3.74
N SER A 4 16.60 33.23 -3.04
CA SER A 4 17.38 31.98 -2.99
C SER A 4 16.63 30.86 -2.26
N LEU A 5 15.91 31.19 -1.18
CA LEU A 5 15.08 30.21 -0.45
C LEU A 5 13.90 29.73 -1.28
N VAL A 6 13.21 30.64 -1.98
CA VAL A 6 12.12 30.28 -2.90
C VAL A 6 12.64 29.40 -4.04
N ALA A 7 13.76 29.77 -4.65
CA ALA A 7 14.39 28.99 -5.69
C ALA A 7 14.75 27.58 -5.19
N LEU A 8 15.33 27.45 -4.00
CA LEU A 8 15.67 26.17 -3.40
C LEU A 8 14.41 25.28 -3.23
N VAL A 9 13.33 25.83 -2.67
CA VAL A 9 12.07 25.08 -2.50
C VAL A 9 11.52 24.64 -3.83
N VAL A 10 11.45 25.54 -4.82
CA VAL A 10 10.94 25.23 -6.17
C VAL A 10 11.81 24.16 -6.85
N CYS A 11 13.13 24.29 -6.81
CA CYS A 11 14.03 23.30 -7.39
C CYS A 11 13.90 21.93 -6.72
N THR A 12 13.73 21.89 -5.38
CA THR A 12 13.52 20.63 -4.66
C THR A 12 12.21 19.97 -5.08
N TRP A 13 11.13 20.74 -5.17
CA TRP A 13 9.83 20.21 -5.62
C TRP A 13 9.85 19.75 -7.07
N LEU A 14 10.52 20.46 -7.96
CA LEU A 14 10.71 20.05 -9.35
C LEU A 14 11.52 18.76 -9.45
N ALA A 15 12.58 18.62 -8.66
CA ALA A 15 13.37 17.39 -8.62
C ALA A 15 12.54 16.18 -8.12
N VAL A 16 11.74 16.38 -7.07
CA VAL A 16 10.80 15.35 -6.56
C VAL A 16 9.78 14.96 -7.64
N ALA A 17 9.16 15.95 -8.29
CA ALA A 17 8.19 15.71 -9.36
C ALA A 17 8.82 14.97 -10.55
N ALA A 18 10.04 15.31 -10.93
CA ALA A 18 10.77 14.64 -12.01
C ALA A 18 11.05 13.17 -11.69
N VAL A 19 11.44 12.86 -10.45
CA VAL A 19 11.64 11.46 -10.01
C VAL A 19 10.33 10.68 -10.02
N TRP A 20 9.23 11.28 -9.55
CA TRP A 20 7.91 10.65 -9.55
C TRP A 20 7.42 10.34 -10.97
N LEU A 21 7.40 11.36 -11.83
CA LEU A 21 6.98 11.21 -13.23
C LEU A 21 7.88 10.21 -13.97
N GLY A 22 9.20 10.26 -13.74
CA GLY A 22 10.14 9.34 -14.36
C GLY A 22 9.91 7.88 -13.97
N ALA A 23 9.61 7.62 -12.69
CA ALA A 23 9.29 6.28 -12.22
C ALA A 23 7.96 5.78 -12.81
N ASP A 24 6.90 6.60 -12.77
CA ASP A 24 5.59 6.24 -13.32
C ASP A 24 5.64 6.03 -14.85
N MET A 25 6.36 6.89 -15.57
CA MET A 25 6.59 6.73 -17.02
C MET A 25 7.41 5.48 -17.34
N GLY A 26 8.41 5.16 -16.51
CA GLY A 26 9.20 3.94 -16.66
C GLY A 26 8.35 2.67 -16.50
N ILE A 27 7.50 2.63 -15.48
CA ILE A 27 6.55 1.53 -15.27
C ILE A 27 5.54 1.43 -16.42
N ALA A 28 5.01 2.57 -16.87
CA ALA A 28 4.09 2.61 -18.00
C ALA A 28 4.75 2.11 -19.29
N ALA A 29 5.98 2.52 -19.58
CA ALA A 29 6.73 2.09 -20.75
C ALA A 29 7.01 0.57 -20.74
N VAL A 30 7.29 -0.01 -19.55
CA VAL A 30 7.41 -1.47 -19.41
C VAL A 30 6.07 -2.16 -19.67
N LYS A 31 4.95 -1.63 -19.12
CA LYS A 31 3.62 -2.19 -19.36
C LYS A 31 3.19 -2.12 -20.82
N LEU A 32 3.56 -1.05 -21.52
CA LEU A 32 3.28 -0.85 -22.95
C LEU A 32 4.28 -1.59 -23.87
N GLN A 33 5.21 -2.34 -23.29
CA GLN A 33 6.26 -3.07 -24.02
C GLN A 33 7.18 -2.17 -24.88
N TRP A 34 7.29 -0.90 -24.51
CA TRP A 34 8.22 0.05 -25.17
C TRP A 34 9.66 -0.16 -24.70
N LEU A 35 9.83 -0.73 -23.51
CA LEU A 35 11.12 -1.08 -22.93
C LEU A 35 11.18 -2.57 -22.65
N GLU A 36 12.29 -3.20 -23.08
CA GLU A 36 12.57 -4.59 -22.71
C GLU A 36 12.77 -4.74 -21.20
N VAL A 37 12.14 -5.76 -20.65
CA VAL A 37 12.21 -6.06 -19.22
C VAL A 37 13.55 -6.69 -18.90
N SER A 38 14.46 -5.92 -18.32
CA SER A 38 15.71 -6.43 -17.78
C SER A 38 15.67 -6.47 -16.25
N SER A 39 16.41 -7.40 -15.65
CA SER A 39 16.53 -7.49 -14.19
C SER A 39 17.15 -6.23 -13.56
N GLY A 40 17.98 -5.51 -14.33
CA GLY A 40 18.56 -4.22 -13.91
C GLY A 40 17.51 -3.12 -13.87
N LEU A 41 16.68 -2.99 -14.90
CA LEU A 41 15.61 -2.02 -14.99
C LEU A 41 14.58 -2.22 -13.87
N LEU A 42 14.15 -3.46 -13.65
CA LEU A 42 13.19 -3.77 -12.57
C LEU A 42 13.74 -3.43 -11.19
N ARG A 43 15.00 -3.73 -10.92
CA ARG A 43 15.66 -3.36 -9.64
C ARG A 43 15.75 -1.85 -9.47
N TRP A 44 16.01 -1.11 -10.55
CA TRP A 44 16.07 0.35 -10.50
C TRP A 44 14.69 0.95 -10.25
N LEU A 45 13.64 0.49 -10.96
CA LEU A 45 12.26 0.93 -10.76
C LEU A 45 11.76 0.63 -9.33
N ALA A 46 12.07 -0.56 -8.81
CA ALA A 46 11.71 -0.92 -7.44
C ALA A 46 12.41 -0.03 -6.40
N ARG A 47 13.70 0.31 -6.62
CA ARG A 47 14.41 1.27 -5.76
C ARG A 47 13.83 2.68 -5.87
N ALA A 48 13.49 3.13 -7.06
CA ALA A 48 12.88 4.43 -7.27
C ALA A 48 11.56 4.55 -6.53
N GLU A 49 10.74 3.51 -6.54
CA GLU A 49 9.46 3.46 -5.80
C GLU A 49 9.69 3.52 -4.27
N PHE A 50 10.66 2.78 -3.76
CA PHE A 50 11.03 2.83 -2.33
C PHE A 50 11.52 4.22 -1.90
N VAL A 51 12.37 4.84 -2.72
CA VAL A 51 12.95 6.17 -2.44
C VAL A 51 11.90 7.28 -2.61
N ARG A 52 10.88 7.08 -3.44
CA ARG A 52 9.81 8.03 -3.74
C ARG A 52 9.14 8.58 -2.47
N ALA A 53 8.79 7.73 -1.51
CA ALA A 53 8.19 8.14 -0.25
C ALA A 53 9.10 9.12 0.53
N TRP A 54 10.39 8.83 0.59
CA TRP A 54 11.37 9.66 1.29
C TRP A 54 11.55 11.04 0.66
N PHE A 55 11.48 11.16 -0.67
CA PHE A 55 11.58 12.46 -1.34
C PHE A 55 10.45 13.41 -0.96
N GLY A 56 9.24 12.91 -0.74
CA GLY A 56 8.12 13.71 -0.24
C GLY A 56 8.44 14.34 1.12
N TYR A 57 8.94 13.54 2.05
CA TYR A 57 9.32 14.04 3.39
C TYR A 57 10.53 15.00 3.37
N VAL A 58 11.50 14.75 2.50
CA VAL A 58 12.62 15.69 2.28
C VAL A 58 12.11 17.03 1.77
N ALA A 59 11.20 17.06 0.81
CA ALA A 59 10.59 18.28 0.30
C ALA A 59 9.82 19.04 1.39
N LEU A 60 9.10 18.34 2.26
CA LEU A 60 8.42 18.92 3.43
C LEU A 60 9.44 19.51 4.43
N ALA A 61 10.53 18.81 4.70
CA ALA A 61 11.59 19.31 5.58
C ALA A 61 12.23 20.59 5.01
N VAL A 62 12.53 20.63 3.70
CA VAL A 62 13.05 21.84 3.02
C VAL A 62 12.07 22.99 3.14
N LEU A 63 10.77 22.76 2.96
CA LEU A 63 9.74 23.79 3.11
C LEU A 63 9.67 24.31 4.56
N ALA A 64 9.75 23.43 5.55
CA ALA A 64 9.77 23.81 6.96
C ALA A 64 11.00 24.66 7.31
N VAL A 65 12.18 24.23 6.87
CA VAL A 65 13.44 24.97 7.09
C VAL A 65 13.40 26.35 6.40
N ALA A 66 12.92 26.42 5.15
CA ALA A 66 12.77 27.67 4.43
C ALA A 66 11.81 28.64 5.14
N THR A 67 10.68 28.13 5.65
CA THR A 67 9.69 28.92 6.39
C THR A 67 10.29 29.45 7.71
N LEU A 68 11.00 28.60 8.44
CA LEU A 68 11.69 28.97 9.68
C LEU A 68 12.80 29.99 9.43
N ALA A 69 13.60 29.79 8.39
CA ALA A 69 14.66 30.75 8.01
C ALA A 69 14.09 32.12 7.64
N ALA A 70 12.95 32.14 6.91
CA ALA A 70 12.23 33.40 6.61
C ALA A 70 11.70 34.09 7.86
N LEU A 71 11.21 33.33 8.84
CA LEU A 71 10.78 33.85 10.13
C LEU A 71 11.95 34.45 10.91
N VAL A 72 13.03 33.71 11.06
CA VAL A 72 14.19 34.11 11.87
C VAL A 72 14.93 35.26 11.22
N SER A 73 15.26 35.19 9.94
CA SER A 73 16.08 36.18 9.25
C SER A 73 15.30 37.42 8.78
N GLY A 74 14.04 37.29 8.50
CA GLY A 74 13.21 38.33 7.92
C GLY A 74 12.32 39.04 8.95
N TRP A 75 11.47 38.34 9.63
CA TRP A 75 10.40 38.91 10.45
C TRP A 75 10.86 39.32 11.84
N LEU A 76 11.64 38.48 12.54
CA LEU A 76 12.10 38.78 13.91
C LEU A 76 12.98 40.04 14.01
N PRO A 77 14.00 40.26 13.16
CA PRO A 77 14.82 41.45 13.23
C PRO A 77 14.03 42.74 12.96
N ARG A 78 13.09 42.67 11.99
CA ARG A 78 12.24 43.83 11.65
C ARG A 78 11.30 44.18 12.80
N ARG A 79 10.74 43.19 13.49
CA ARG A 79 9.92 43.38 14.68
C ARG A 79 10.69 44.02 15.81
N ARG A 80 11.97 43.60 16.03
CA ARG A 80 12.86 44.19 17.05
C ARG A 80 13.17 45.64 16.72
N ARG A 81 13.44 45.97 15.46
CA ARG A 81 13.68 47.37 15.02
C ARG A 81 12.46 48.26 15.24
N LEU A 82 11.28 47.77 14.95
CA LEU A 82 10.03 48.51 15.16
C LEU A 82 9.78 48.84 16.64
N ALA A 83 10.23 47.99 17.56
CA ALA A 83 10.13 48.20 18.99
C ALA A 83 11.13 49.24 19.52
N SER A 84 12.12 49.63 18.70
CA SER A 84 13.10 50.68 19.07
C SER A 84 12.50 52.09 18.96
N ALA A 85 12.63 52.91 20.00
CA ALA A 85 12.04 54.26 20.08
C ALA A 85 12.66 55.32 19.13
N LYS A 86 13.70 54.97 18.35
CA LYS A 86 14.48 55.90 17.52
C LYS A 86 14.16 55.85 16.01
N VAL A 87 12.98 55.35 15.62
CA VAL A 87 12.63 55.21 14.20
C VAL A 87 11.81 56.39 13.73
N ALA A 88 12.21 57.03 12.62
CA ALA A 88 11.45 58.15 12.01
C ALA A 88 10.06 57.70 11.55
N ALA A 89 9.09 58.62 11.58
CA ALA A 89 7.68 58.30 11.31
C ALA A 89 7.44 57.64 9.93
N VAL A 90 8.19 58.05 8.90
CA VAL A 90 8.10 57.47 7.55
C VAL A 90 8.69 56.07 7.52
N GLU A 91 9.85 55.86 8.12
CA GLU A 91 10.51 54.58 8.22
C GLU A 91 9.66 53.57 9.01
N ARG A 92 9.01 54.02 10.08
CA ARG A 92 8.07 53.20 10.86
C ARG A 92 6.89 52.68 10.02
N ARG A 93 6.31 53.49 9.14
CA ARG A 93 5.24 53.07 8.23
C ARG A 93 5.71 52.00 7.25
N LEU A 94 6.90 52.20 6.68
CA LEU A 94 7.50 51.21 5.76
C LEU A 94 7.81 49.89 6.47
N LEU A 95 8.36 49.93 7.68
CA LEU A 95 8.62 48.73 8.49
C LEU A 95 7.34 47.97 8.86
N VAL A 96 6.26 48.69 9.19
CA VAL A 96 4.95 48.07 9.47
C VAL A 96 4.39 47.36 8.23
N ALA A 97 4.47 48.03 7.06
CA ALA A 97 4.00 47.41 5.81
C ALA A 97 4.81 46.15 5.46
N ASP A 98 6.11 46.20 5.63
CA ASP A 98 7.02 45.07 5.39
C ASP A 98 6.79 43.92 6.38
N LEU A 99 6.54 44.24 7.65
CA LEU A 99 6.17 43.25 8.67
C LEU A 99 4.83 42.55 8.35
N GLN A 100 3.86 43.32 7.88
CA GLN A 100 2.57 42.74 7.48
C GLN A 100 2.72 41.79 6.26
N ARG A 101 3.52 42.18 5.26
CA ARG A 101 3.85 41.29 4.12
C ARG A 101 4.58 40.04 4.58
N GLY A 102 5.62 40.21 5.43
CA GLY A 102 6.39 39.10 5.99
C GLY A 102 5.50 38.14 6.82
N ARG A 103 4.60 38.70 7.64
CA ARG A 103 3.64 37.87 8.41
C ARG A 103 2.72 37.07 7.50
N ARG A 104 2.17 37.68 6.44
CA ARG A 104 1.34 36.95 5.47
C ARG A 104 2.11 35.82 4.81
N ALA A 105 3.34 36.08 4.36
CA ALA A 105 4.18 35.05 3.73
C ALA A 105 4.49 33.88 4.68
N VAL A 106 4.77 34.15 5.96
CA VAL A 106 5.00 33.12 6.98
C VAL A 106 3.73 32.29 7.22
N TRP A 107 2.56 32.96 7.34
CA TRP A 107 1.29 32.26 7.51
C TRP A 107 0.91 31.41 6.29
N GLN A 108 1.14 31.93 5.08
CA GLN A 108 0.93 31.18 3.85
C GLN A 108 1.86 29.96 3.78
N GLY A 109 3.15 30.13 4.09
CA GLY A 109 4.10 29.03 4.15
C GLY A 109 3.72 27.96 5.18
N ALA A 110 3.32 28.39 6.39
CA ALA A 110 2.87 27.47 7.43
C ALA A 110 1.60 26.71 7.02
N LEU A 111 0.64 27.39 6.39
CA LEU A 111 -0.60 26.76 5.92
C LEU A 111 -0.33 25.74 4.82
N VAL A 112 0.53 26.07 3.85
CA VAL A 112 0.96 25.12 2.79
C VAL A 112 1.67 23.93 3.41
N PHE A 113 2.57 24.15 4.38
CA PHE A 113 3.26 23.07 5.08
C PHE A 113 2.29 22.14 5.81
N VAL A 114 1.36 22.70 6.59
CA VAL A 114 0.37 21.91 7.34
C VAL A 114 -0.53 21.11 6.38
N PHE A 115 -0.97 21.74 5.30
CA PHE A 115 -1.79 21.06 4.30
C PHE A 115 -1.01 19.91 3.62
N ALA A 116 0.22 20.16 3.19
CA ALA A 116 1.07 19.15 2.55
C ALA A 116 1.41 18.01 3.52
N LEU A 117 1.71 18.31 4.79
CA LEU A 117 1.94 17.30 5.81
C LEU A 117 0.68 16.49 6.09
N ALA A 118 -0.48 17.14 6.23
CA ALA A 118 -1.75 16.45 6.44
C ALA A 118 -2.09 15.52 5.26
N THR A 119 -1.82 15.97 4.03
CA THR A 119 -2.02 15.14 2.83
C THR A 119 -1.08 13.94 2.80
N ALA A 120 0.19 14.12 3.14
CA ALA A 120 1.16 13.04 3.22
C ALA A 120 0.78 12.01 4.29
N LEU A 121 0.42 12.48 5.49
CA LEU A 121 -0.02 11.62 6.58
C LEU A 121 -1.35 10.89 6.24
N PHE A 122 -2.30 11.58 5.62
CA PHE A 122 -3.55 10.94 5.17
C PHE A 122 -3.25 9.83 4.16
N TRP A 123 -2.34 10.08 3.21
CA TRP A 123 -1.92 9.07 2.25
C TRP A 123 -1.30 7.87 2.95
N ASP A 124 -0.30 8.08 3.82
CA ASP A 124 0.43 6.99 4.46
C ASP A 124 -0.41 6.21 5.50
N LEU A 125 -1.26 6.90 6.26
CA LEU A 125 -2.01 6.29 7.36
C LEU A 125 -3.39 5.76 6.94
N VAL A 126 -3.95 6.26 5.84
CA VAL A 126 -5.33 5.94 5.44
C VAL A 126 -5.42 5.41 4.01
N ALA A 127 -4.97 6.22 3.03
CA ALA A 127 -5.23 5.92 1.63
C ALA A 127 -4.36 4.80 1.05
N SER A 128 -3.13 4.64 1.51
CA SER A 128 -2.18 3.61 1.05
C SER A 128 -2.26 2.31 1.87
N GLN A 129 -3.12 2.26 2.90
CA GLN A 129 -3.24 1.05 3.70
C GLN A 129 -3.77 -0.10 2.83
N PRO A 130 -3.10 -1.25 2.85
CA PRO A 130 -3.59 -2.41 2.14
C PRO A 130 -4.94 -2.84 2.73
N PRO A 131 -5.84 -3.41 1.91
CA PRO A 131 -7.10 -3.91 2.40
C PRO A 131 -6.86 -4.98 3.46
N ALA A 132 -7.66 -4.94 4.54
CA ALA A 132 -7.57 -5.94 5.59
C ALA A 132 -7.97 -7.32 5.06
N LEU A 133 -7.26 -8.34 5.49
CA LEU A 133 -7.63 -9.73 5.20
C LEU A 133 -8.89 -10.08 6.00
N SER A 134 -9.86 -10.75 5.36
CA SER A 134 -10.96 -11.39 6.08
C SER A 134 -10.43 -12.49 7.01
N ALA A 135 -11.11 -12.74 8.11
CA ALA A 135 -10.75 -13.83 9.01
C ALA A 135 -10.78 -15.17 8.27
N ALA A 136 -9.81 -16.04 8.56
CA ALA A 136 -9.80 -17.38 8.02
C ALA A 136 -10.61 -18.31 8.93
N THR A 137 -11.51 -19.09 8.35
CA THR A 137 -12.25 -20.15 9.06
C THR A 137 -11.33 -21.36 9.22
N PRO A 138 -11.04 -21.81 10.45
CA PRO A 138 -10.24 -23.01 10.65
C PRO A 138 -11.00 -24.22 10.13
N VAL A 139 -10.30 -25.09 9.40
CA VAL A 139 -10.85 -26.35 8.87
C VAL A 139 -9.98 -27.53 9.26
N MET A 140 -10.60 -28.66 9.47
CA MET A 140 -9.93 -29.93 9.79
C MET A 140 -10.23 -30.96 8.71
N LEU A 141 -9.32 -31.91 8.58
CA LEU A 141 -9.56 -33.08 7.73
C LEU A 141 -10.58 -34.00 8.39
N ALA A 142 -11.49 -34.53 7.61
CA ALA A 142 -12.38 -35.59 8.05
C ALA A 142 -11.65 -36.95 8.07
N ALA A 143 -12.34 -38.01 8.46
CA ALA A 143 -11.77 -39.36 8.58
C ALA A 143 -11.25 -39.94 7.23
N ASP A 144 -11.65 -39.35 6.12
CA ASP A 144 -11.26 -39.70 4.75
C ASP A 144 -10.08 -38.89 4.23
N ASP A 145 -9.40 -38.10 5.10
CA ASP A 145 -8.30 -37.19 4.74
C ASP A 145 -8.71 -36.07 3.77
N VAL A 146 -9.97 -35.65 3.79
CA VAL A 146 -10.52 -34.59 2.95
C VAL A 146 -11.10 -33.46 3.80
N VAL A 147 -10.92 -32.22 3.38
CA VAL A 147 -11.68 -31.09 3.91
C VAL A 147 -12.99 -30.96 3.15
N HIS A 148 -14.10 -31.00 3.89
CA HIS A 148 -15.45 -30.87 3.36
C HIS A 148 -15.96 -29.44 3.59
N LEU A 149 -16.31 -28.75 2.51
CA LEU A 149 -16.84 -27.39 2.57
C LEU A 149 -18.26 -27.38 1.97
N PRO A 150 -19.31 -27.35 2.81
CA PRO A 150 -20.69 -27.29 2.31
C PRO A 150 -20.94 -26.01 1.52
N ILE A 151 -21.35 -26.12 0.26
CA ILE A 151 -21.57 -24.97 -0.64
C ILE A 151 -22.67 -24.06 -0.10
N ALA A 152 -23.66 -24.61 0.58
CA ALA A 152 -24.76 -23.84 1.17
C ALA A 152 -24.26 -22.84 2.22
N ASP A 153 -23.21 -23.19 2.98
CA ASP A 153 -22.65 -22.37 4.06
C ASP A 153 -21.71 -21.27 3.51
N LEU A 154 -21.17 -21.48 2.31
CA LEU A 154 -20.21 -20.58 1.71
C LEU A 154 -20.81 -19.27 1.18
N LYS A 155 -22.16 -19.17 1.04
CA LYS A 155 -22.86 -17.99 0.49
C LYS A 155 -22.18 -17.42 -0.75
N LEU A 156 -21.55 -18.26 -1.58
CA LEU A 156 -20.71 -17.87 -2.72
C LEU A 156 -21.43 -16.98 -3.75
N LYS A 157 -22.75 -16.86 -3.64
CA LYS A 157 -23.57 -15.98 -4.49
C LYS A 157 -23.38 -14.48 -4.17
N ASP A 158 -22.81 -14.14 -3.01
CA ASP A 158 -22.48 -12.75 -2.66
C ASP A 158 -21.26 -12.22 -3.42
N GLY A 159 -20.50 -13.13 -4.05
CA GLY A 159 -19.29 -12.80 -4.81
C GLY A 159 -18.08 -12.51 -3.93
N ASP A 160 -18.18 -12.80 -2.66
CA ASP A 160 -17.10 -12.57 -1.69
C ASP A 160 -16.08 -13.70 -1.68
N LEU A 161 -14.96 -13.47 -1.03
CA LEU A 161 -13.86 -14.41 -0.88
C LEU A 161 -13.99 -15.11 0.48
N HIS A 162 -14.19 -16.43 0.46
CA HIS A 162 -14.30 -17.25 1.66
C HIS A 162 -12.97 -17.91 1.97
N ARG A 163 -12.33 -17.45 3.05
CA ARG A 163 -10.97 -17.88 3.45
C ARG A 163 -11.04 -18.98 4.50
N PHE A 164 -10.14 -19.96 4.33
CA PHE A 164 -9.96 -21.10 5.20
C PHE A 164 -8.49 -21.24 5.61
N ALA A 165 -8.27 -21.86 6.77
CA ALA A 165 -6.96 -22.20 7.27
C ALA A 165 -6.93 -23.65 7.73
N TRP A 166 -6.02 -24.41 7.16
CA TRP A 166 -5.70 -25.77 7.60
C TRP A 166 -4.32 -25.81 8.23
N VAL A 167 -4.18 -26.53 9.32
CA VAL A 167 -2.90 -26.70 10.02
C VAL A 167 -2.35 -28.09 9.72
N SER A 168 -1.14 -28.14 9.18
CA SER A 168 -0.45 -29.40 8.89
C SER A 168 0.05 -30.08 10.18
N GLU A 169 0.46 -31.34 10.10
CA GLU A 169 1.06 -32.08 11.20
C GLU A 169 2.36 -31.44 11.73
N GLU A 170 3.07 -30.70 10.86
CA GLU A 170 4.24 -29.92 11.23
C GLU A 170 3.92 -28.55 11.85
N GLY A 171 2.65 -28.25 12.10
CA GLY A 171 2.19 -26.95 12.62
C GLY A 171 2.14 -25.82 11.61
N LYS A 172 2.41 -26.05 10.32
CA LYS A 172 2.30 -25.02 9.30
C LYS A 172 0.86 -24.70 8.96
N VAL A 173 0.55 -23.40 8.87
CA VAL A 173 -0.79 -22.90 8.53
C VAL A 173 -0.87 -22.67 7.03
N VAL A 174 -1.62 -23.51 6.35
CA VAL A 174 -1.94 -23.37 4.91
C VAL A 174 -3.26 -22.63 4.79
N ARG A 175 -3.21 -21.41 4.23
CA ARG A 175 -4.43 -20.64 3.94
C ARG A 175 -4.83 -20.82 2.50
N PHE A 176 -6.12 -20.96 2.29
CA PHE A 176 -6.71 -21.03 0.97
C PHE A 176 -8.08 -20.34 0.96
N PHE A 177 -8.59 -20.05 -0.21
CA PHE A 177 -9.93 -19.48 -0.31
C PHE A 177 -10.72 -20.05 -1.48
N VAL A 178 -12.02 -19.93 -1.34
CA VAL A 178 -13.00 -20.26 -2.38
C VAL A 178 -13.71 -18.99 -2.80
N ILE A 179 -13.86 -18.81 -4.11
CA ILE A 179 -14.59 -17.68 -4.70
C ILE A 179 -15.35 -18.16 -5.92
N ASP A 180 -16.56 -17.64 -6.11
CA ASP A 180 -17.29 -17.82 -7.37
C ASP A 180 -16.78 -16.80 -8.41
N ARG A 181 -16.28 -17.28 -9.53
CA ARG A 181 -15.69 -16.45 -10.58
C ARG A 181 -16.70 -15.64 -11.38
N PHE A 182 -17.92 -16.19 -11.55
CA PHE A 182 -18.93 -15.58 -12.39
C PHE A 182 -20.25 -15.41 -11.62
N PRO A 183 -20.68 -14.17 -11.35
CA PRO A 183 -21.98 -13.93 -10.73
C PRO A 183 -23.12 -14.56 -11.56
N GLY A 184 -23.85 -15.47 -10.96
CA GLY A 184 -25.00 -16.14 -11.60
C GLY A 184 -24.70 -17.42 -12.37
N GLU A 185 -23.42 -17.74 -12.62
CA GLU A 185 -22.98 -18.98 -13.19
C GLU A 185 -22.00 -19.66 -12.23
N TRP A 186 -22.38 -20.82 -11.70
CA TRP A 186 -21.58 -21.53 -10.72
C TRP A 186 -20.22 -21.94 -11.29
N SER A 187 -19.17 -21.25 -10.92
CA SER A 187 -17.80 -21.49 -11.36
C SER A 187 -16.81 -21.25 -10.24
N PRO A 188 -16.79 -22.10 -9.22
CA PRO A 188 -15.90 -21.91 -8.08
C PRO A 188 -14.42 -22.02 -8.47
N ALA A 189 -13.60 -21.22 -7.85
CA ALA A 189 -12.16 -21.38 -7.82
C ALA A 189 -11.71 -21.69 -6.40
N VAL A 190 -10.92 -22.73 -6.24
CA VAL A 190 -10.27 -23.11 -4.98
C VAL A 190 -8.79 -22.88 -5.15
N VAL A 191 -8.25 -21.92 -4.40
CA VAL A 191 -6.89 -21.43 -4.62
C VAL A 191 -6.17 -21.17 -3.29
N PHE A 192 -4.85 -21.31 -3.28
CA PHE A 192 -4.06 -20.92 -2.13
C PHE A 192 -4.12 -19.39 -1.94
N ASP A 193 -4.14 -18.95 -0.70
CA ASP A 193 -4.06 -17.52 -0.35
C ASP A 193 -2.61 -17.02 -0.43
N ALA A 194 -1.98 -17.36 -1.55
CA ALA A 194 -0.57 -17.10 -1.85
C ALA A 194 -0.35 -17.00 -3.37
N CYS A 195 0.69 -16.29 -3.77
CA CYS A 195 1.14 -16.25 -5.17
C CYS A 195 2.65 -16.46 -5.30
N LEU A 196 3.09 -16.79 -6.50
CA LEU A 196 4.51 -17.06 -6.78
C LEU A 196 5.43 -15.84 -6.61
N LEU A 197 4.89 -14.62 -6.73
CA LEU A 197 5.68 -13.39 -6.65
C LEU A 197 5.72 -12.78 -5.25
N CYS A 198 4.59 -12.76 -4.55
CA CYS A 198 4.43 -12.05 -3.27
C CYS A 198 4.39 -13.00 -2.06
N GLY A 199 4.35 -14.31 -2.28
CA GLY A 199 4.26 -15.31 -1.21
C GLY A 199 2.88 -15.35 -0.55
N ASP A 200 2.87 -15.54 0.77
CA ASP A 200 1.70 -15.82 1.61
C ASP A 200 1.04 -14.58 2.22
N THR A 201 1.23 -13.40 1.65
CA THR A 201 0.61 -12.15 2.16
C THR A 201 -0.91 -12.18 2.04
N GLY A 202 -1.44 -12.86 1.03
CA GLY A 202 -2.87 -13.10 0.86
C GLY A 202 -3.58 -12.10 -0.05
N TYR A 203 -4.89 -12.30 -0.17
CA TYR A 203 -5.78 -11.55 -1.05
C TYR A 203 -6.98 -11.01 -0.27
N ALA A 204 -7.51 -9.88 -0.69
CA ALA A 204 -8.73 -9.30 -0.13
C ALA A 204 -9.68 -8.87 -1.24
N MET A 205 -10.97 -8.81 -0.92
CA MET A 205 -11.96 -8.20 -1.82
C MET A 205 -11.94 -6.68 -1.68
N GLN A 206 -11.95 -5.97 -2.80
CA GLN A 206 -12.16 -4.54 -2.85
C GLN A 206 -13.18 -4.22 -3.96
N GLY A 207 -14.42 -4.02 -3.58
CA GLY A 207 -15.54 -4.00 -4.51
C GLY A 207 -15.68 -5.36 -5.21
N ASP A 208 -15.66 -5.36 -6.54
CA ASP A 208 -15.80 -6.56 -7.37
C ASP A 208 -14.45 -7.18 -7.81
N GLN A 209 -13.35 -6.74 -7.23
CA GLN A 209 -12.00 -7.15 -7.61
C GLN A 209 -11.28 -7.84 -6.46
N VAL A 210 -10.53 -8.88 -6.79
CA VAL A 210 -9.60 -9.54 -5.85
C VAL A 210 -8.28 -8.79 -5.89
N VAL A 211 -7.81 -8.32 -4.76
CA VAL A 211 -6.59 -7.50 -4.64
C VAL A 211 -5.53 -8.28 -3.89
N CYS A 212 -4.34 -8.39 -4.46
CA CYS A 212 -3.18 -8.90 -3.75
C CYS A 212 -2.74 -7.88 -2.70
N VAL A 213 -2.74 -8.27 -1.42
CA VAL A 213 -2.45 -7.35 -0.31
C VAL A 213 -1.01 -6.84 -0.34
N ALA A 214 -0.06 -7.66 -0.83
CA ALA A 214 1.36 -7.28 -0.90
C ALA A 214 1.67 -6.22 -1.95
N CYS A 215 1.12 -6.36 -3.17
CA CYS A 215 1.51 -5.51 -4.31
C CYS A 215 0.38 -4.63 -4.85
N GLY A 216 -0.83 -4.73 -4.29
CA GLY A 216 -1.98 -3.94 -4.70
C GLY A 216 -2.53 -4.27 -6.10
N VAL A 217 -2.00 -5.31 -6.76
CA VAL A 217 -2.50 -5.73 -8.08
C VAL A 217 -3.94 -6.18 -7.95
N ARG A 218 -4.78 -5.62 -8.79
CA ARG A 218 -6.21 -5.93 -8.88
C ARG A 218 -6.43 -7.00 -9.93
N LEU A 219 -7.01 -8.10 -9.52
CA LEU A 219 -7.32 -9.23 -10.38
C LEU A 219 -8.78 -9.19 -10.80
N PHE A 220 -9.00 -9.40 -12.06
CA PHE A 220 -10.35 -9.62 -12.57
C PHE A 220 -10.82 -10.99 -12.11
N ARG A 221 -11.96 -11.05 -11.41
CA ARG A 221 -12.49 -12.26 -10.76
C ARG A 221 -12.51 -13.52 -11.66
N PRO A 222 -12.93 -13.46 -12.93
CA PRO A 222 -12.87 -14.60 -13.84
C PRO A 222 -11.47 -15.17 -14.09
N ASN A 223 -10.42 -14.42 -13.78
CA ASN A 223 -9.04 -14.87 -13.93
C ASN A 223 -8.43 -15.49 -12.67
N VAL A 224 -9.14 -15.49 -11.55
CA VAL A 224 -8.69 -16.09 -10.31
C VAL A 224 -8.49 -17.60 -10.50
N GLY A 225 -7.35 -18.12 -10.07
CA GLY A 225 -6.96 -19.51 -10.24
C GLY A 225 -6.34 -19.86 -11.60
N LYS A 226 -6.09 -18.87 -12.47
CA LYS A 226 -5.21 -19.08 -13.63
C LYS A 226 -3.76 -18.99 -13.20
N SER A 227 -2.93 -19.89 -13.67
CA SER A 227 -1.50 -19.92 -13.31
C SER A 227 -0.77 -18.68 -13.79
N GLY A 228 0.10 -18.12 -12.94
CA GLY A 228 1.09 -17.10 -13.29
C GLY A 228 0.92 -15.74 -12.65
N GLY A 229 2.03 -15.03 -12.54
CA GLY A 229 2.10 -13.66 -12.00
C GLY A 229 1.65 -13.55 -10.55
N CYS A 230 0.88 -12.49 -10.27
CA CYS A 230 0.25 -12.27 -8.96
C CYS A 230 -1.10 -12.99 -8.80
N ASN A 231 -1.47 -13.90 -9.69
CA ASN A 231 -2.65 -14.73 -9.48
C ASN A 231 -2.43 -15.68 -8.30
N PRO A 232 -3.47 -15.97 -7.50
CA PRO A 232 -3.40 -17.00 -6.48
C PRO A 232 -3.15 -18.37 -7.13
N VAL A 233 -2.30 -19.15 -6.50
CA VAL A 233 -1.93 -20.48 -7.01
C VAL A 233 -3.14 -21.41 -6.91
N PRO A 234 -3.58 -22.05 -8.01
CA PRO A 234 -4.71 -22.99 -7.97
C PRO A 234 -4.36 -24.21 -7.12
N ILE A 235 -5.33 -24.70 -6.37
CA ILE A 235 -5.25 -26.00 -5.72
C ILE A 235 -5.70 -27.03 -6.73
N GLU A 236 -4.82 -27.95 -7.08
CA GLU A 236 -5.15 -29.04 -8.00
C GLU A 236 -5.70 -30.24 -7.21
N GLY A 237 -6.61 -30.98 -7.85
CA GLY A 237 -7.19 -32.20 -7.25
C GLY A 237 -8.34 -32.00 -6.29
N TRP A 238 -8.87 -30.79 -6.14
CA TRP A 238 -10.15 -30.59 -5.48
C TRP A 238 -11.30 -31.06 -6.39
N SER A 239 -12.41 -31.43 -5.80
CA SER A 239 -13.61 -31.87 -6.54
C SER A 239 -14.88 -31.31 -5.91
N GLN A 240 -15.99 -31.45 -6.62
CA GLN A 240 -17.30 -31.09 -6.10
C GLN A 240 -18.19 -32.32 -6.17
N ALA A 241 -18.73 -32.72 -5.03
CA ALA A 241 -19.69 -33.83 -4.93
C ALA A 241 -20.65 -33.60 -3.76
N GLY A 242 -21.89 -34.09 -3.88
CA GLY A 242 -22.87 -34.06 -2.80
C GLY A 242 -23.26 -32.67 -2.28
N GLY A 243 -23.02 -31.59 -3.04
CA GLY A 243 -23.26 -30.23 -2.59
C GLY A 243 -22.10 -29.66 -1.74
N GLU A 244 -20.93 -30.29 -1.78
CA GLU A 244 -19.73 -29.89 -1.07
C GLU A 244 -18.54 -29.68 -2.01
N ILE A 245 -17.61 -28.82 -1.64
CA ILE A 245 -16.28 -28.73 -2.21
C ILE A 245 -15.37 -29.61 -1.36
N LEU A 246 -14.70 -30.54 -2.00
CA LEU A 246 -13.82 -31.54 -1.40
C LEU A 246 -12.37 -31.20 -1.70
N VAL A 247 -11.57 -30.97 -0.68
CA VAL A 247 -10.15 -30.65 -0.84
C VAL A 247 -9.31 -31.71 -0.11
N PRO A 248 -8.65 -32.62 -0.85
CA PRO A 248 -7.83 -33.69 -0.24
C PRO A 248 -6.61 -33.12 0.47
N ARG A 249 -6.15 -33.81 1.54
CA ARG A 249 -4.91 -33.49 2.28
C ARG A 249 -3.74 -33.25 1.31
N LYS A 250 -3.51 -34.18 0.37
CA LYS A 250 -2.42 -34.09 -0.60
C LYS A 250 -2.42 -32.81 -1.42
N ALA A 251 -3.62 -32.28 -1.74
CA ALA A 251 -3.76 -31.02 -2.46
C ALA A 251 -3.36 -29.82 -1.60
N LEU A 252 -3.66 -29.85 -0.29
CA LEU A 252 -3.24 -28.79 0.66
C LEU A 252 -1.74 -28.87 0.95
N GLU A 253 -1.18 -30.05 1.09
CA GLU A 253 0.26 -30.26 1.33
C GLU A 253 1.12 -29.73 0.19
N ALA A 254 0.64 -29.76 -1.05
CA ALA A 254 1.32 -29.17 -2.21
C ALA A 254 1.57 -27.67 -2.03
N GLY A 255 0.80 -26.98 -1.19
CA GLY A 255 0.93 -25.57 -0.87
C GLY A 255 1.85 -25.25 0.29
N LEU A 256 2.36 -26.22 1.05
CA LEU A 256 3.16 -25.98 2.27
C LEU A 256 4.35 -25.05 2.07
N ASN A 257 4.96 -25.11 0.88
CA ASN A 257 6.12 -24.28 0.54
C ASN A 257 5.81 -22.79 0.36
N PHE A 258 4.53 -22.42 0.17
CA PHE A 258 4.14 -21.03 0.01
C PHE A 258 3.97 -20.32 1.36
N PHE A 259 3.74 -21.07 2.46
CA PHE A 259 3.40 -20.52 3.76
C PHE A 259 4.55 -20.64 4.76
N LYS A 260 4.78 -19.57 5.51
CA LYS A 260 5.83 -19.46 6.53
C LYS A 260 5.30 -19.51 7.94
N ALA A 261 4.01 -19.18 8.14
CA ALA A 261 3.40 -19.14 9.46
C ALA A 261 3.32 -20.55 10.07
N VAL A 262 3.86 -20.71 11.26
CA VAL A 262 3.80 -21.93 12.07
C VAL A 262 2.99 -21.58 13.32
N VAL A 263 2.02 -22.42 13.70
CA VAL A 263 1.37 -22.35 15.00
C VAL A 263 2.32 -23.03 15.99
N GLU A 264 2.88 -22.26 16.93
CA GLU A 264 3.47 -22.87 18.13
C GLU A 264 2.30 -23.53 18.91
N LEU A 265 2.25 -24.85 18.84
CA LEU A 265 1.41 -25.63 19.73
C LEU A 265 2.03 -25.47 21.13
N GLU A 266 1.50 -24.55 21.95
CA GLU A 266 1.71 -24.66 23.38
C GLU A 266 1.20 -26.04 23.80
N VAL A 267 2.15 -26.93 24.10
CA VAL A 267 1.88 -28.19 24.73
C VAL A 267 1.33 -27.83 26.13
N ILE A 268 0.01 -27.79 26.25
CA ILE A 268 -0.64 -27.80 27.58
C ILE A 268 -0.32 -29.20 28.12
N ASP A 269 0.75 -29.29 28.92
CA ASP A 269 1.03 -30.48 29.73
C ASP A 269 -0.15 -30.71 30.65
N PRO A 270 -0.64 -31.94 30.79
CA PRO A 270 -1.84 -32.30 31.53
C PRO A 270 -1.72 -32.10 33.05
#